data_1b1cbc0e8eb70357cd0982e797617bdb
#
_entry.id   1b1cbc0e8eb70357cd0982e797617bdb
#
_cell.length_a   1.000
_cell.length_b   1.000
_cell.length_c   1.000
_cell.angle_alpha   90.00
_cell.angle_beta   90.00
_cell.angle_gamma   90.00
#
_symmetry.space_group_name_H-M   'P 1'
#
loop_
_entity.id
_entity.type
_entity.pdbx_description
1 polymer ?
#
loop_
_entity_poly.entity_id
_entity_poly.type
_entity_poly.pdbx_seq_one_letter_code
_entity_poly.pdbx_strand_id
1 'polypeptide(L)'
;MIRLFSFVSVLFVMASLALAEETPSSAKAVAQSAPKNVDIDTQAPEFKIKDASGKEIDLAELTARGPVLVRLTCGCSGCDKELAYFQEIHEAYKGKGLTSLAIFREPDAKVATYVQEKKLNMLYAVDSKGDAWKIFETKTMPTNFLIEKGGKIVSVAAGCDTSGLLAKKLSEKVAKTVDTEAVDVQKKVAEANKAKK
;
A
#
# COMPACT_ATOMS: atom_id res chain seq x y z
N MET A 1 42.00 47.37 -57.21
CA MET A 1 41.26 48.66 -57.25
C MET A 1 40.57 48.79 -55.92
N ILE A 2 41.08 49.59 -55.04
CA ILE A 2 40.63 50.92 -54.64
C ILE A 2 39.46 50.81 -53.64
N ARG A 3 39.83 51.06 -52.37
CA ARG A 3 39.28 52.00 -51.37
C ARG A 3 37.80 51.79 -50.99
N LEU A 4 37.36 51.88 -49.74
CA LEU A 4 37.47 53.02 -48.88
C LEU A 4 37.13 52.71 -47.40
N PHE A 5 37.84 53.31 -46.52
CA PHE A 5 37.63 53.45 -45.07
C PHE A 5 36.26 54.06 -44.74
N SER A 6 35.63 53.64 -43.67
CA SER A 6 34.87 54.59 -42.86
C SER A 6 34.85 54.14 -41.38
N PHE A 7 35.48 54.95 -40.61
CA PHE A 7 35.40 54.97 -39.12
C PHE A 7 34.04 55.51 -38.71
N VAL A 8 33.34 54.86 -37.78
CA VAL A 8 32.41 55.53 -36.90
C VAL A 8 32.41 54.86 -35.54
N SER A 9 32.98 55.56 -34.62
CA SER A 9 32.63 55.87 -33.22
C SER A 9 32.01 54.81 -32.33
N VAL A 10 32.79 54.53 -31.32
CA VAL A 10 32.48 53.92 -30.03
C VAL A 10 31.42 54.75 -29.31
N LEU A 11 30.35 54.08 -28.86
CA LEU A 11 29.55 54.55 -27.75
C LEU A 11 29.43 53.43 -26.73
N PHE A 12 30.20 53.58 -25.68
CA PHE A 12 30.20 52.73 -24.49
C PHE A 12 28.97 53.09 -23.66
N VAL A 13 27.93 52.26 -23.72
CA VAL A 13 26.81 52.31 -22.76
C VAL A 13 27.05 51.25 -21.71
N MET A 14 27.49 51.70 -20.55
CA MET A 14 27.53 50.91 -19.34
C MET A 14 26.09 50.62 -18.91
N ALA A 15 25.59 49.43 -19.25
CA ALA A 15 24.38 48.93 -18.65
C ALA A 15 24.77 48.18 -17.35
N SER A 16 24.43 48.78 -16.22
CA SER A 16 24.53 48.15 -14.91
C SER A 16 23.64 46.89 -14.87
N LEU A 17 24.27 45.72 -14.81
CA LEU A 17 23.61 44.48 -14.56
C LEU A 17 23.25 44.45 -13.08
N ALA A 18 21.99 44.71 -12.73
CA ALA A 18 21.45 44.43 -11.42
C ALA A 18 21.33 42.89 -11.31
N LEU A 19 22.20 42.29 -10.53
CA LEU A 19 22.05 40.91 -10.07
C LEU A 19 20.82 40.86 -9.17
N ALA A 20 19.71 40.36 -9.68
CA ALA A 20 18.61 39.93 -8.85
C ALA A 20 19.06 38.64 -8.15
N GLU A 21 19.36 38.72 -6.87
CA GLU A 21 19.49 37.56 -5.99
C GLU A 21 18.14 36.87 -5.92
N GLU A 22 17.99 35.75 -6.67
CA GLU A 22 16.91 34.79 -6.44
C GLU A 22 17.16 34.11 -5.09
N THR A 23 16.45 34.57 -4.06
CA THR A 23 16.34 33.83 -2.81
C THR A 23 15.70 32.48 -3.08
N PRO A 24 16.32 31.34 -2.68
CA PRO A 24 15.68 30.06 -2.79
C PRO A 24 14.44 30.08 -1.88
N SER A 25 13.27 30.01 -2.50
CA SER A 25 12.00 29.77 -1.82
C SER A 25 12.15 28.47 -1.03
N SER A 26 12.27 28.64 0.28
CA SER A 26 12.23 27.54 1.24
C SER A 26 10.90 26.82 1.08
N ALA A 27 10.89 25.75 0.28
CA ALA A 27 9.83 24.78 0.30
C ALA A 27 9.83 24.16 1.71
N LYS A 28 8.98 24.72 2.57
CA LYS A 28 8.62 24.13 3.84
C LYS A 28 8.10 22.72 3.54
N ALA A 29 8.95 21.72 3.75
CA ALA A 29 8.52 20.36 3.86
C ALA A 29 7.47 20.35 4.98
N VAL A 30 6.21 20.21 4.60
CA VAL A 30 5.14 19.93 5.54
C VAL A 30 5.43 18.53 6.05
N ALA A 31 6.09 18.47 7.22
CA ALA A 31 6.17 17.25 7.99
C ALA A 31 4.73 16.93 8.42
N GLN A 32 4.03 16.15 7.60
CA GLN A 32 2.75 15.58 7.98
C GLN A 32 3.04 14.63 9.14
N SER A 33 2.63 15.06 10.33
CA SER A 33 2.64 14.19 11.50
C SER A 33 1.77 12.98 11.20
N ALA A 34 2.33 11.77 11.32
CA ALA A 34 1.57 10.53 11.27
C ALA A 34 0.31 10.66 12.15
N PRO A 35 -0.85 10.21 11.69
CA PRO A 35 -2.07 10.24 12.49
C PRO A 35 -1.83 9.51 13.80
N LYS A 36 -2.16 10.15 14.92
CA LYS A 36 -1.90 9.62 16.28
C LYS A 36 -2.87 8.51 16.70
N ASN A 37 -3.70 8.00 15.80
CA ASN A 37 -4.66 6.95 16.12
C ASN A 37 -5.10 6.23 14.85
N VAL A 38 -4.57 5.02 14.64
CA VAL A 38 -4.94 4.17 13.49
C VAL A 38 -6.07 3.24 13.93
N ASP A 39 -7.31 3.67 13.71
CA ASP A 39 -8.50 2.92 14.11
C ASP A 39 -9.63 3.08 13.07
N ILE A 40 -10.72 2.38 13.29
CA ILE A 40 -11.94 2.50 12.47
C ILE A 40 -12.39 3.95 12.46
N ASP A 41 -12.89 4.41 11.31
CA ASP A 41 -13.32 5.78 11.01
C ASP A 41 -12.21 6.83 10.93
N THR A 42 -10.94 6.45 11.08
CA THR A 42 -9.80 7.35 10.88
C THR A 42 -9.21 7.22 9.47
N GLN A 43 -8.40 8.20 9.07
CA GLN A 43 -7.65 8.15 7.81
C GLN A 43 -6.48 7.18 7.97
N ALA A 44 -6.26 6.33 6.96
CA ALA A 44 -5.10 5.44 6.92
C ALA A 44 -3.81 6.26 6.92
N PRO A 45 -2.75 5.77 7.57
CA PRO A 45 -1.47 6.47 7.62
C PRO A 45 -0.85 6.55 6.22
N GLU A 46 -0.03 7.57 5.99
CA GLU A 46 0.85 7.59 4.82
C GLU A 46 1.82 6.42 4.91
N PHE A 47 1.80 5.57 3.90
CA PHE A 47 2.59 4.37 3.89
C PHE A 47 3.09 4.04 2.49
N LYS A 48 4.40 3.83 2.38
CA LYS A 48 5.08 3.40 1.17
C LYS A 48 5.99 2.24 1.48
N ILE A 49 6.03 1.26 0.59
CA ILE A 49 6.90 0.09 0.71
C ILE A 49 7.29 -0.39 -0.69
N LYS A 50 8.44 -1.05 -0.81
CA LYS A 50 8.84 -1.68 -2.07
C LYS A 50 8.38 -3.13 -2.11
N ASP A 51 7.89 -3.57 -3.26
CA ASP A 51 7.64 -4.97 -3.52
C ASP A 51 8.96 -5.75 -3.77
N ALA A 52 8.85 -7.04 -4.00
CA ALA A 52 10.01 -7.90 -4.27
C ALA A 52 10.79 -7.55 -5.56
N SER A 53 10.18 -6.80 -6.47
CA SER A 53 10.84 -6.30 -7.69
C SER A 53 11.53 -4.95 -7.49
N GLY A 54 11.37 -4.33 -6.32
CA GLY A 54 11.86 -2.99 -5.99
C GLY A 54 10.92 -1.87 -6.41
N LYS A 55 9.74 -2.18 -6.96
CA LYS A 55 8.72 -1.19 -7.31
C LYS A 55 8.04 -0.67 -6.05
N GLU A 56 7.90 0.66 -5.97
CA GLU A 56 7.19 1.29 -4.86
C GLU A 56 5.69 1.00 -4.91
N ILE A 57 5.15 0.60 -3.78
CA ILE A 57 3.73 0.50 -3.49
C ILE A 57 3.39 1.68 -2.58
N ASP A 58 2.59 2.60 -3.06
CA ASP A 58 2.08 3.76 -2.31
C ASP A 58 0.62 3.51 -1.92
N LEU A 59 0.34 3.49 -0.62
CA LEU A 59 -1.01 3.23 -0.11
C LEU A 59 -2.01 4.30 -0.55
N ALA A 60 -1.58 5.57 -0.63
CA ALA A 60 -2.43 6.66 -1.09
C ALA A 60 -2.83 6.48 -2.56
N GLU A 61 -1.90 6.04 -3.42
CA GLU A 61 -2.21 5.72 -4.81
C GLU A 61 -3.15 4.51 -4.94
N LEU A 62 -3.00 3.49 -4.09
CA LEU A 62 -3.88 2.34 -4.10
C LEU A 62 -5.30 2.75 -3.69
N THR A 63 -5.44 3.49 -2.59
CA THR A 63 -6.75 3.92 -2.07
C THR A 63 -7.44 4.95 -2.97
N ALA A 64 -6.70 5.72 -3.76
CA ALA A 64 -7.28 6.61 -4.77
C ALA A 64 -8.01 5.83 -5.87
N ARG A 65 -7.58 4.60 -6.19
CA ARG A 65 -8.18 3.75 -7.23
C ARG A 65 -9.36 2.94 -6.74
N GLY A 66 -9.30 2.44 -5.50
CA GLY A 66 -10.35 1.59 -4.93
C GLY A 66 -10.05 1.21 -3.49
N PRO A 67 -10.90 0.38 -2.87
CA PRO A 67 -10.63 -0.12 -1.52
C PRO A 67 -9.40 -1.01 -1.48
N VAL A 68 -8.71 -0.97 -0.34
CA VAL A 68 -7.48 -1.74 -0.09
C VAL A 68 -7.64 -2.58 1.18
N LEU A 69 -7.33 -3.86 1.08
CA LEU A 69 -7.19 -4.75 2.21
C LEU A 69 -5.69 -4.92 2.52
N VAL A 70 -5.21 -4.26 3.56
CA VAL A 70 -3.83 -4.40 4.06
C VAL A 70 -3.81 -5.47 5.13
N ARG A 71 -2.95 -6.50 4.96
CA ARG A 71 -2.71 -7.56 5.94
C ARG A 71 -1.27 -7.51 6.41
N LEU A 72 -1.05 -7.13 7.66
CA LEU A 72 0.24 -7.25 8.34
C LEU A 72 0.35 -8.67 8.89
N THR A 73 1.31 -9.46 8.39
CA THR A 73 1.33 -10.92 8.61
C THR A 73 2.74 -11.49 8.76
N CYS A 74 2.83 -12.77 8.98
CA CYS A 74 4.03 -13.59 8.93
C CYS A 74 3.78 -14.90 8.18
N GLY A 75 4.84 -15.57 7.75
CA GLY A 75 4.77 -16.93 7.20
C GLY A 75 4.70 -18.03 8.26
N CYS A 76 4.23 -17.73 9.48
CA CYS A 76 4.10 -18.73 10.55
C CYS A 76 2.87 -19.61 10.34
N SER A 77 2.85 -20.79 10.98
CA SER A 77 1.78 -21.79 10.81
C SER A 77 0.37 -21.27 11.15
N GLY A 78 0.25 -20.32 12.09
CA GLY A 78 -1.03 -19.70 12.43
C GLY A 78 -1.57 -18.84 11.29
N CYS A 79 -0.75 -17.91 10.78
CA CYS A 79 -1.12 -17.05 9.66
C CYS A 79 -1.35 -17.86 8.37
N ASP A 80 -0.59 -18.94 8.18
CA ASP A 80 -0.70 -19.83 7.03
C ASP A 80 -2.08 -20.54 6.96
N LYS A 81 -2.62 -20.95 8.11
CA LYS A 81 -3.96 -21.56 8.16
C LYS A 81 -5.08 -20.63 7.69
N GLU A 82 -4.88 -19.33 7.82
CA GLU A 82 -5.85 -18.33 7.35
C GLU A 82 -5.64 -17.92 5.90
N LEU A 83 -4.46 -18.16 5.32
CA LEU A 83 -4.09 -17.63 4.00
C LEU A 83 -5.13 -17.97 2.93
N ALA A 84 -5.65 -19.19 2.92
CA ALA A 84 -6.65 -19.63 1.94
C ALA A 84 -7.91 -18.74 1.94
N TYR A 85 -8.36 -18.30 3.10
CA TYR A 85 -9.51 -17.38 3.20
C TYR A 85 -9.21 -16.00 2.62
N PHE A 86 -8.00 -15.47 2.85
CA PHE A 86 -7.60 -14.16 2.30
C PHE A 86 -7.36 -14.23 0.80
N GLN A 87 -6.85 -15.32 0.28
CA GLN A 87 -6.75 -15.59 -1.16
C GLN A 87 -8.14 -15.64 -1.81
N GLU A 88 -9.14 -16.26 -1.15
CA GLU A 88 -10.52 -16.26 -1.63
C GLU A 88 -11.17 -14.87 -1.57
N ILE A 89 -10.91 -14.06 -0.54
CA ILE A 89 -11.38 -12.66 -0.51
C ILE A 89 -10.79 -11.89 -1.70
N HIS A 90 -9.47 -11.99 -1.93
CA HIS A 90 -8.84 -11.33 -3.06
C HIS A 90 -9.47 -11.77 -4.38
N GLU A 91 -9.59 -13.06 -4.61
CA GLU A 91 -10.15 -13.62 -5.84
C GLU A 91 -11.60 -13.17 -6.09
N ALA A 92 -12.41 -13.15 -5.04
CA ALA A 92 -13.81 -12.77 -5.13
C ALA A 92 -14.02 -11.29 -5.52
N TYR A 93 -13.10 -10.39 -5.07
CA TYR A 93 -13.35 -8.96 -5.17
C TYR A 93 -12.31 -8.16 -5.98
N LYS A 94 -11.21 -8.77 -6.44
CA LYS A 94 -10.20 -8.06 -7.28
C LYS A 94 -10.83 -7.48 -8.56
N GLY A 95 -11.73 -8.21 -9.20
CA GLY A 95 -12.48 -7.75 -10.37
C GLY A 95 -13.55 -6.68 -10.07
N LYS A 96 -13.81 -6.40 -8.80
CA LYS A 96 -14.71 -5.36 -8.31
C LYS A 96 -13.96 -4.13 -7.76
N GLY A 97 -12.64 -4.09 -7.93
CA GLY A 97 -11.80 -2.97 -7.55
C GLY A 97 -11.05 -3.11 -6.23
N LEU A 98 -11.20 -4.24 -5.50
CA LEU A 98 -10.39 -4.48 -4.32
C LEU A 98 -8.92 -4.72 -4.69
N THR A 99 -8.02 -4.01 -4.02
CA THR A 99 -6.60 -4.36 -3.96
C THR A 99 -6.28 -5.01 -2.63
N SER A 100 -5.64 -6.19 -2.64
CA SER A 100 -5.14 -6.83 -1.41
C SER A 100 -3.62 -6.74 -1.36
N LEU A 101 -3.08 -6.32 -0.20
CA LEU A 101 -1.65 -6.15 0.05
C LEU A 101 -1.26 -6.90 1.33
N ALA A 102 -0.44 -7.93 1.19
CA ALA A 102 0.15 -8.66 2.31
C ALA A 102 1.55 -8.11 2.62
N ILE A 103 1.81 -7.74 3.88
CA ILE A 103 3.10 -7.24 4.34
C ILE A 103 3.67 -8.25 5.34
N PHE A 104 4.81 -8.84 4.98
CA PHE A 104 5.46 -9.91 5.75
C PHE A 104 6.60 -9.37 6.61
N ARG A 105 6.70 -9.84 7.84
CA ARG A 105 7.76 -9.44 8.78
C ARG A 105 9.00 -10.36 8.77
N GLU A 106 9.00 -11.41 7.96
CA GLU A 106 10.15 -12.30 7.80
C GLU A 106 11.19 -11.75 6.82
N PRO A 107 12.41 -12.32 6.81
CA PRO A 107 13.43 -12.01 5.81
C PRO A 107 12.97 -12.35 4.38
N ASP A 108 13.45 -11.57 3.40
CA ASP A 108 13.10 -11.67 1.98
C ASP A 108 13.15 -13.10 1.42
N ALA A 109 14.23 -13.83 1.67
CA ALA A 109 14.40 -15.19 1.16
C ALA A 109 13.33 -16.15 1.66
N LYS A 110 12.92 -16.03 2.95
CA LYS A 110 11.85 -16.84 3.53
C LYS A 110 10.50 -16.51 2.92
N VAL A 111 10.22 -15.22 2.72
CA VAL A 111 8.97 -14.76 2.09
C VAL A 111 8.90 -15.20 0.64
N ALA A 112 10.00 -15.10 -0.13
CA ALA A 112 10.04 -15.53 -1.52
C ALA A 112 9.69 -17.01 -1.67
N THR A 113 10.26 -17.88 -0.82
CA THR A 113 9.92 -19.31 -0.79
C THR A 113 8.45 -19.52 -0.44
N TYR A 114 7.96 -18.86 0.62
CA TYR A 114 6.56 -18.96 1.05
C TYR A 114 5.58 -18.55 -0.05
N VAL A 115 5.82 -17.43 -0.73
CA VAL A 115 4.98 -16.91 -1.81
C VAL A 115 4.88 -17.91 -2.96
N GLN A 116 5.98 -18.56 -3.34
CA GLN A 116 6.01 -19.58 -4.38
C GLN A 116 5.25 -20.85 -3.96
N GLU A 117 5.55 -21.39 -2.78
CA GLU A 117 4.92 -22.60 -2.25
C GLU A 117 3.41 -22.45 -2.08
N LYS A 118 2.98 -21.30 -1.57
CA LYS A 118 1.57 -21.01 -1.30
C LYS A 118 0.83 -20.42 -2.50
N LYS A 119 1.53 -20.15 -3.62
CA LYS A 119 0.98 -19.53 -4.83
C LYS A 119 0.19 -18.26 -4.49
N LEU A 120 0.85 -17.36 -3.75
CA LEU A 120 0.21 -16.12 -3.30
C LEU A 120 -0.33 -15.33 -4.51
N ASN A 121 -1.61 -15.00 -4.48
CA ASN A 121 -2.33 -14.41 -5.62
C ASN A 121 -2.60 -12.89 -5.49
N MET A 122 -2.01 -12.24 -4.49
CA MET A 122 -2.19 -10.81 -4.19
C MET A 122 -0.85 -10.07 -4.14
N LEU A 123 -0.89 -8.73 -4.10
CA LEU A 123 0.32 -7.93 -3.88
C LEU A 123 0.96 -8.30 -2.54
N TYR A 124 2.29 -8.29 -2.51
CA TYR A 124 3.01 -8.47 -1.26
C TYR A 124 4.28 -7.64 -1.19
N ALA A 125 4.70 -7.36 0.02
CA ALA A 125 5.95 -6.70 0.33
C ALA A 125 6.58 -7.30 1.58
N VAL A 126 7.87 -7.06 1.79
CA VAL A 126 8.61 -7.50 2.96
C VAL A 126 9.02 -6.31 3.80
N ASP A 127 8.68 -6.36 5.08
CA ASP A 127 9.06 -5.39 6.10
C ASP A 127 9.75 -6.09 7.27
N SER A 128 10.97 -6.57 7.05
CA SER A 128 11.75 -7.30 8.06
C SER A 128 12.06 -6.47 9.31
N LYS A 129 12.03 -5.14 9.21
CA LYS A 129 12.24 -4.20 10.33
C LYS A 129 10.98 -3.95 11.14
N GLY A 130 9.80 -4.26 10.59
CA GLY A 130 8.51 -4.05 11.23
C GLY A 130 8.10 -2.58 11.32
N ASP A 131 8.49 -1.76 10.36
CA ASP A 131 8.12 -0.34 10.32
C ASP A 131 6.63 -0.17 10.02
N ALA A 132 6.03 -1.04 9.21
CA ALA A 132 4.60 -1.05 8.97
C ALA A 132 3.79 -1.24 10.28
N TRP A 133 4.26 -2.09 11.20
CA TRP A 133 3.60 -2.29 12.50
C TRP A 133 3.62 -1.03 13.38
N LYS A 134 4.67 -0.22 13.27
CA LYS A 134 4.77 1.08 13.96
C LYS A 134 3.84 2.11 13.31
N ILE A 135 3.85 2.17 11.98
CA ILE A 135 3.04 3.12 11.19
C ILE A 135 1.54 2.82 11.38
N PHE A 136 1.14 1.55 11.35
CA PHE A 136 -0.24 1.12 11.57
C PHE A 136 -0.60 0.94 13.05
N GLU A 137 0.26 1.35 13.98
CA GLU A 137 0.04 1.35 15.43
C GLU A 137 -0.49 0.01 15.97
N THR A 138 -0.04 -1.11 15.41
CA THR A 138 -0.45 -2.45 15.86
C THR A 138 0.72 -3.26 16.38
N LYS A 139 0.45 -4.08 17.42
CA LYS A 139 1.41 -5.07 17.95
C LYS A 139 0.97 -6.49 17.65
N THR A 140 -0.25 -6.67 17.16
CA THR A 140 -0.84 -7.98 16.89
C THR A 140 -0.49 -8.46 15.49
N MET A 141 -0.28 -9.75 15.36
CA MET A 141 0.01 -10.42 14.10
C MET A 141 -0.82 -11.71 14.00
N PRO A 142 -1.63 -11.87 12.96
CA PRO A 142 -1.88 -10.89 11.90
C PRO A 142 -2.81 -9.75 12.33
N THR A 143 -2.71 -8.59 11.64
CA THR A 143 -3.74 -7.54 11.70
C THR A 143 -4.14 -7.15 10.28
N ASN A 144 -5.44 -7.00 10.08
CA ASN A 144 -6.02 -6.68 8.78
C ASN A 144 -6.74 -5.33 8.87
N PHE A 145 -6.45 -4.44 7.93
CA PHE A 145 -7.08 -3.15 7.78
C PHE A 145 -7.84 -3.13 6.45
N LEU A 146 -9.15 -2.94 6.50
CA LEU A 146 -9.93 -2.62 5.29
C LEU A 146 -10.06 -1.11 5.20
N ILE A 147 -9.55 -0.57 4.11
CA ILE A 147 -9.49 0.86 3.82
C ILE A 147 -10.34 1.09 2.58
N GLU A 148 -11.32 1.96 2.67
CA GLU A 148 -12.17 2.30 1.54
C GLU A 148 -11.45 3.23 0.54
N LYS A 149 -12.03 3.41 -0.64
CA LYS A 149 -11.56 4.41 -1.60
C LYS A 149 -11.55 5.79 -0.93
N GLY A 150 -10.42 6.50 -1.06
CA GLY A 150 -10.19 7.78 -0.37
C GLY A 150 -9.45 7.66 0.96
N GLY A 151 -9.15 6.42 1.42
CA GLY A 151 -8.21 6.19 2.51
C GLY A 151 -8.79 6.06 3.92
N LYS A 152 -10.12 6.11 4.09
CA LYS A 152 -10.73 5.91 5.42
C LYS A 152 -10.71 4.43 5.82
N ILE A 153 -10.30 4.14 7.05
CA ILE A 153 -10.30 2.78 7.60
C ILE A 153 -11.74 2.41 8.02
N VAL A 154 -12.29 1.35 7.46
CA VAL A 154 -13.66 0.88 7.76
C VAL A 154 -13.70 -0.42 8.54
N SER A 155 -12.57 -1.09 8.68
CA SER A 155 -12.45 -2.28 9.53
C SER A 155 -11.02 -2.51 9.96
N VAL A 156 -10.85 -2.84 11.23
CA VAL A 156 -9.62 -3.40 11.80
C VAL A 156 -9.96 -4.77 12.38
N ALA A 157 -9.18 -5.80 12.02
CA ALA A 157 -9.34 -7.15 12.53
C ALA A 157 -7.98 -7.72 12.93
N ALA A 158 -7.75 -7.83 14.24
CA ALA A 158 -6.49 -8.27 14.82
C ALA A 158 -6.61 -9.70 15.38
N GLY A 159 -5.54 -10.48 15.24
CA GLY A 159 -5.44 -11.85 15.71
C GLY A 159 -5.71 -12.89 14.63
N CYS A 160 -5.37 -14.15 14.97
CA CYS A 160 -5.51 -15.29 14.07
C CYS A 160 -6.83 -16.02 14.35
N ASP A 161 -7.63 -16.21 13.32
CA ASP A 161 -8.84 -17.05 13.35
C ASP A 161 -8.79 -18.15 12.28
N THR A 162 -8.40 -19.32 12.69
CA THR A 162 -8.31 -20.50 11.79
C THR A 162 -9.67 -21.11 11.44
N SER A 163 -10.76 -20.67 12.09
CA SER A 163 -12.12 -21.11 11.76
C SER A 163 -12.67 -20.48 10.48
N GLY A 164 -12.10 -19.35 10.06
CA GLY A 164 -12.55 -18.57 8.91
C GLY A 164 -13.73 -17.64 9.17
N LEU A 165 -14.22 -17.55 10.40
CA LEU A 165 -15.35 -16.68 10.76
C LEU A 165 -14.96 -15.19 10.61
N LEU A 166 -13.72 -14.82 11.02
CA LEU A 166 -13.19 -13.48 10.84
C LEU A 166 -13.12 -13.12 9.36
N ALA A 167 -12.60 -14.01 8.53
CA ALA A 167 -12.51 -13.82 7.09
C ALA A 167 -13.89 -13.69 6.42
N LYS A 168 -14.89 -14.48 6.87
CA LYS A 168 -16.29 -14.36 6.41
C LYS A 168 -16.84 -12.96 6.72
N LYS A 169 -16.72 -12.49 7.96
CA LYS A 169 -17.16 -11.14 8.37
C LYS A 169 -16.42 -10.03 7.60
N LEU A 170 -15.12 -10.23 7.33
CA LEU A 170 -14.35 -9.29 6.54
C LEU A 170 -14.81 -9.28 5.08
N SER A 171 -15.12 -10.44 4.50
CA SER A 171 -15.70 -10.56 3.16
C SER A 171 -17.03 -9.78 3.03
N GLU A 172 -17.89 -9.86 4.04
CA GLU A 172 -19.15 -9.09 4.08
C GLU A 172 -18.89 -7.57 4.08
N LYS A 173 -17.85 -7.11 4.79
CA LYS A 173 -17.46 -5.70 4.81
C LYS A 173 -16.84 -5.27 3.47
N VAL A 174 -15.98 -6.09 2.88
CA VAL A 174 -15.41 -5.84 1.55
C VAL A 174 -16.53 -5.71 0.52
N ALA A 175 -17.50 -6.64 0.52
CA ALA A 175 -18.64 -6.62 -0.40
C ALA A 175 -19.40 -5.28 -0.35
N LYS A 176 -19.59 -4.73 0.86
CA LYS A 176 -20.22 -3.41 1.03
C LYS A 176 -19.37 -2.28 0.45
N THR A 177 -18.03 -2.33 0.59
CA THR A 177 -17.17 -1.25 0.06
C THR A 177 -17.04 -1.26 -1.46
N VAL A 178 -17.30 -2.41 -2.11
CA VAL A 178 -17.25 -2.56 -3.57
C VAL A 178 -18.65 -2.71 -4.21
N ASP A 179 -19.70 -2.46 -3.43
CA ASP A 179 -21.11 -2.50 -3.82
C ASP A 179 -21.49 -3.80 -4.56
N THR A 180 -21.31 -4.92 -3.88
CA THR A 180 -21.62 -6.26 -4.43
C THR A 180 -22.15 -7.21 -3.35
N GLU A 181 -22.62 -8.38 -3.76
CA GLU A 181 -23.03 -9.44 -2.84
C GLU A 181 -21.83 -10.05 -2.09
N ALA A 182 -22.05 -10.39 -0.83
CA ALA A 182 -21.04 -11.00 0.01
C ALA A 182 -20.79 -12.46 -0.40
N VAL A 183 -19.52 -12.82 -0.53
CA VAL A 183 -19.08 -14.19 -0.76
C VAL A 183 -18.77 -14.87 0.57
N ASP A 184 -19.38 -16.03 0.83
CA ASP A 184 -19.04 -16.86 1.98
C ASP A 184 -17.72 -17.62 1.74
N VAL A 185 -16.61 -16.90 2.03
CA VAL A 185 -15.25 -17.44 1.83
C VAL A 185 -14.94 -18.61 2.78
N GLN A 186 -15.59 -18.67 3.94
CA GLN A 186 -15.46 -19.79 4.87
C GLN A 186 -15.99 -21.07 4.24
N LYS A 187 -17.19 -21.02 3.67
CA LYS A 187 -17.80 -22.14 2.95
C LYS A 187 -16.96 -22.56 1.74
N LYS A 188 -16.53 -21.61 0.91
CA LYS A 188 -15.69 -21.91 -0.26
C LYS A 188 -14.40 -22.64 0.07
N VAL A 189 -13.65 -22.17 1.09
CA VAL A 189 -12.41 -22.83 1.51
C VAL A 189 -12.70 -24.23 2.07
N ALA A 190 -13.80 -24.40 2.84
CA ALA A 190 -14.17 -25.70 3.36
C ALA A 190 -14.51 -26.71 2.23
N GLU A 191 -15.21 -26.26 1.18
CA GLU A 191 -15.53 -27.07 0.00
C GLU A 191 -14.26 -27.43 -0.80
N ALA A 192 -13.37 -26.46 -1.05
CA ALA A 192 -12.10 -26.71 -1.74
C ALA A 192 -11.20 -27.70 -0.99
N ASN A 193 -11.19 -27.67 0.35
CA ASN A 193 -10.44 -28.62 1.17
C ASN A 193 -11.05 -30.03 1.17
N LYS A 194 -12.36 -30.15 1.00
CA LYS A 194 -13.01 -31.48 0.83
C LYS A 194 -12.68 -32.09 -0.53
N ALA A 195 -12.60 -31.30 -1.58
CA ALA A 195 -12.30 -31.76 -2.94
C ALA A 195 -10.83 -32.23 -3.12
N LYS A 196 -9.94 -31.91 -2.21
CA LYS A 196 -8.51 -32.29 -2.23
C LYS A 196 -8.22 -33.60 -1.46
N LYS A 197 -9.19 -34.15 -0.74
CA LYS A 197 -9.11 -35.43 0.00
C LYS A 197 -9.67 -36.56 -0.80
#